data_f0144494b6df92770fe3a6a618f0d19b
#
_entry.id   f0144494b6df92770fe3a6a618f0d19b
#
_cell.length_a   1.000
_cell.length_b   1.000
_cell.length_c   1.000
_cell.angle_alpha   90.00
_cell.angle_beta   90.00
_cell.angle_gamma   90.00
#
_symmetry.space_group_name_H-M   'P 1'
#
loop_
_entity.id
_entity.type
_entity.pdbx_description
1 polymer ?
#
loop_
_entity_poly.entity_id
_entity_poly.type
_entity_poly.pdbx_seq_one_letter_code
_entity_poly.pdbx_strand_id
1 'polypeptide(L)'
;MRMHNRDLKNLQKIATDMNSMKKITMMLPVIKKMPIIDISELLSRVANDDLVLVFNEFTIAEQGEIFAEFPLVKQLGFFQRVSKKLFARIFEEMPSDARADLFQLMTQQEQVDLLPYLTKNIRENVLALSSYPAHTAGGIMITDFATVSKDMTCFEAIQQVRKDSPSKKTIYYVYVVNEDKTLVGFITLKDLIIAEPDVLVKDELHTEFVFGFLSDSSESIAKKIDKYQLVALPILNDKKQLVGIVTHDEALDVIQAEHTEDMERFMGIIGTNEESDYNQTSIFNHFKKRVFWLVTLAVIGIGAGMIIYSYEATLMQLMILALYMPMIASTGGNAGSQSATVVIRSLALGQITVKSWLKVLWKELRIALMLSCFLGLVAFGIVVFLNWGTEIPTGYTLASIGGVIALALSLQVITSTIIGALLPMLVRRFNGDPAVAASPAITTIVDISGLLIYFSIAAHFFNLK
;
A
#
# COMPACT_ATOMS: atom_id res chain seq x y z
N MET A 1 -9.84 13.41 -28.60
CA MET A 1 -8.60 13.95 -29.17
C MET A 1 -7.58 13.92 -28.03
N ARG A 2 -6.65 12.95 -28.02
CA ARG A 2 -5.67 12.81 -26.94
C ARG A 2 -4.71 14.02 -27.01
N MET A 3 -4.72 14.86 -25.99
CA MET A 3 -3.67 15.87 -25.83
C MET A 3 -2.31 15.17 -25.77
N HIS A 4 -1.35 15.71 -26.51
CA HIS A 4 0.00 15.16 -26.53
C HIS A 4 0.65 15.40 -25.14
N ASN A 5 1.40 14.43 -24.63
CA ASN A 5 2.15 14.53 -23.35
C ASN A 5 3.05 15.80 -23.24
N ARG A 6 3.30 16.46 -24.37
CA ARG A 6 4.04 17.71 -24.51
C ARG A 6 3.21 18.93 -24.09
N ASP A 7 1.90 18.87 -24.30
CA ASP A 7 0.97 19.97 -23.96
C ASP A 7 0.67 19.97 -22.46
N LEU A 8 0.51 18.79 -21.84
CA LEU A 8 0.39 18.63 -20.40
C LEU A 8 1.64 19.14 -19.66
N LYS A 9 2.85 18.78 -20.11
CA LYS A 9 4.11 19.30 -19.53
C LYS A 9 4.26 20.80 -19.67
N ASN A 10 3.80 21.37 -20.79
CA ASN A 10 3.79 22.83 -20.99
C ASN A 10 2.78 23.51 -20.06
N LEU A 11 1.59 22.93 -19.86
CA LEU A 11 0.57 23.41 -18.94
C LEU A 11 1.06 23.35 -17.48
N GLN A 12 1.71 22.27 -17.09
CA GLN A 12 2.32 22.11 -15.77
C GLN A 12 3.42 23.15 -15.50
N LYS A 13 4.23 23.46 -16.51
CA LYS A 13 5.26 24.50 -16.41
C LYS A 13 4.67 25.92 -16.33
N ILE A 14 3.51 26.12 -16.95
CA ILE A 14 2.76 27.39 -16.92
C ILE A 14 2.10 27.60 -15.54
N ALA A 15 1.60 26.55 -14.91
CA ALA A 15 0.99 26.64 -13.58
C ALA A 15 2.00 26.93 -12.46
N THR A 16 3.28 26.62 -12.65
CA THR A 16 4.36 26.94 -11.69
C THR A 16 4.95 28.35 -11.85
N ASP A 17 4.64 29.04 -12.92
CA ASP A 17 5.20 30.37 -13.21
C ASP A 17 4.24 31.45 -12.69
N MET A 18 4.64 32.27 -11.71
CA MET A 18 3.80 33.23 -10.98
C MET A 18 3.12 34.33 -11.86
N ASN A 19 3.48 34.44 -13.13
CA ASN A 19 2.78 35.28 -14.14
C ASN A 19 1.60 34.56 -14.82
N SER A 20 1.09 33.45 -14.22
CA SER A 20 0.29 32.44 -14.91
C SER A 20 -1.22 32.71 -14.96
N MET A 21 -1.78 33.59 -14.08
CA MET A 21 -3.25 33.82 -14.06
C MET A 21 -3.81 34.25 -15.41
N LYS A 22 -3.17 35.21 -16.12
CA LYS A 22 -3.59 35.58 -17.47
C LYS A 22 -3.53 34.42 -18.46
N LYS A 23 -2.51 33.57 -18.33
CA LYS A 23 -2.34 32.40 -19.19
C LYS A 23 -3.35 31.28 -18.84
N ILE A 24 -3.64 31.04 -17.57
CA ILE A 24 -4.67 30.07 -17.13
C ILE A 24 -6.03 30.51 -17.66
N THR A 25 -6.39 31.77 -17.52
CA THR A 25 -7.66 32.32 -18.03
C THR A 25 -7.76 32.20 -19.56
N MET A 26 -6.67 32.47 -20.31
CA MET A 26 -6.65 32.24 -21.75
C MET A 26 -6.78 30.80 -22.17
N MET A 27 -6.35 29.86 -21.33
CA MET A 27 -6.40 28.40 -21.59
C MET A 27 -7.65 27.70 -21.01
N LEU A 28 -8.47 28.41 -20.26
CA LEU A 28 -9.72 27.86 -19.68
C LEU A 28 -10.58 27.07 -20.67
N PRO A 29 -10.81 27.48 -21.92
CA PRO A 29 -11.59 26.73 -22.90
C PRO A 29 -10.97 25.35 -23.26
N VAL A 30 -9.64 25.24 -23.09
CA VAL A 30 -8.90 23.99 -23.31
C VAL A 30 -8.95 23.14 -22.04
N ILE A 31 -8.71 23.76 -20.88
CA ILE A 31 -8.73 23.09 -19.57
C ILE A 31 -10.09 22.46 -19.31
N LYS A 32 -11.21 23.15 -19.56
CA LYS A 32 -12.57 22.63 -19.41
C LYS A 32 -12.91 21.40 -20.26
N LYS A 33 -12.09 21.07 -21.24
CA LYS A 33 -12.25 19.86 -22.07
C LYS A 33 -11.39 18.69 -21.63
N MET A 34 -10.56 18.88 -20.62
CA MET A 34 -9.70 17.85 -20.06
C MET A 34 -10.49 16.93 -19.11
N PRO A 35 -10.04 15.72 -18.87
CA PRO A 35 -10.55 14.90 -17.78
C PRO A 35 -10.40 15.61 -16.43
N ILE A 36 -11.32 15.36 -15.49
CA ILE A 36 -11.35 16.02 -14.18
C ILE A 36 -10.03 15.83 -13.43
N ILE A 37 -9.46 14.63 -13.46
CA ILE A 37 -8.18 14.29 -12.85
C ILE A 37 -7.04 15.17 -13.39
N ASP A 38 -6.97 15.36 -14.71
CA ASP A 38 -5.94 16.21 -15.32
C ASP A 38 -6.14 17.69 -14.93
N ILE A 39 -7.39 18.13 -14.82
CA ILE A 39 -7.74 19.49 -14.36
C ILE A 39 -7.31 19.67 -12.90
N SER A 40 -7.60 18.68 -12.05
CA SER A 40 -7.24 18.68 -10.64
C SER A 40 -5.71 18.73 -10.47
N GLU A 41 -4.96 17.87 -11.16
CA GLU A 41 -3.49 17.86 -11.11
C GLU A 41 -2.90 19.24 -11.52
N LEU A 42 -3.48 19.88 -12.53
CA LEU A 42 -3.05 21.19 -12.96
C LEU A 42 -3.37 22.29 -11.92
N LEU A 43 -4.61 22.30 -11.40
CA LEU A 43 -5.10 23.33 -10.50
C LEU A 43 -4.59 23.17 -9.06
N SER A 44 -4.22 21.96 -8.64
CA SER A 44 -3.62 21.71 -7.33
C SER A 44 -2.31 22.48 -7.11
N ARG A 45 -1.62 22.84 -8.18
CA ARG A 45 -0.35 23.61 -8.18
C ARG A 45 -0.57 25.11 -8.13
N VAL A 46 -1.78 25.58 -8.40
CA VAL A 46 -2.14 27.02 -8.38
C VAL A 46 -2.27 27.48 -6.92
N ALA A 47 -1.82 28.70 -6.61
CA ALA A 47 -1.98 29.26 -5.26
C ALA A 47 -3.47 29.36 -4.88
N ASN A 48 -3.81 29.19 -3.59
CA ASN A 48 -5.21 29.15 -3.16
C ASN A 48 -5.98 30.44 -3.45
N ASP A 49 -5.32 31.58 -3.42
CA ASP A 49 -5.94 32.90 -3.72
C ASP A 49 -6.33 32.99 -5.20
N ASP A 50 -5.47 32.50 -6.09
CA ASP A 50 -5.72 32.44 -7.53
C ASP A 50 -6.72 31.35 -7.91
N LEU A 51 -6.74 30.25 -7.15
CA LEU A 51 -7.65 29.12 -7.35
C LEU A 51 -9.11 29.55 -7.21
N VAL A 52 -9.43 30.45 -6.27
CA VAL A 52 -10.79 31.00 -6.09
C VAL A 52 -11.27 31.72 -7.39
N LEU A 53 -10.38 32.44 -8.06
CA LEU A 53 -10.72 33.13 -9.30
C LEU A 53 -10.95 32.13 -10.45
N VAL A 54 -10.12 31.09 -10.53
CA VAL A 54 -10.24 30.06 -11.56
C VAL A 54 -11.50 29.21 -11.34
N PHE A 55 -11.84 28.90 -10.09
CA PHE A 55 -13.03 28.12 -9.76
C PHE A 55 -14.33 28.81 -10.16
N ASN A 56 -14.40 30.14 -10.10
CA ASN A 56 -15.59 30.88 -10.54
C ASN A 56 -15.97 30.64 -12.02
N GLU A 57 -15.05 30.12 -12.81
CA GLU A 57 -15.29 29.76 -14.21
C GLU A 57 -15.91 28.36 -14.40
N PHE A 58 -15.96 27.54 -13.35
CA PHE A 58 -16.56 26.22 -13.34
C PHE A 58 -17.92 26.24 -12.62
N THR A 59 -18.82 25.34 -12.98
CA THR A 59 -20.06 25.15 -12.23
C THR A 59 -19.74 24.60 -10.83
N ILE A 60 -20.66 24.77 -9.89
CA ILE A 60 -20.43 24.28 -8.50
C ILE A 60 -20.23 22.76 -8.48
N ALA A 61 -20.94 22.01 -9.31
CA ALA A 61 -20.77 20.57 -9.43
C ALA A 61 -19.34 20.22 -9.93
N GLU A 62 -18.88 20.86 -11.02
CA GLU A 62 -17.49 20.67 -11.49
C GLU A 62 -16.46 21.09 -10.44
N GLN A 63 -16.73 22.17 -9.68
CA GLN A 63 -15.85 22.57 -8.57
C GLN A 63 -15.74 21.50 -7.51
N GLY A 64 -16.86 20.86 -7.12
CA GLY A 64 -16.89 19.77 -6.14
C GLY A 64 -16.12 18.56 -6.60
N GLU A 65 -16.34 18.12 -7.85
CA GLU A 65 -15.63 16.97 -8.42
C GLU A 65 -14.11 17.24 -8.56
N ILE A 66 -13.71 18.39 -9.08
CA ILE A 66 -12.29 18.79 -9.21
C ILE A 66 -11.64 18.90 -7.82
N PHE A 67 -12.34 19.47 -6.86
CA PHE A 67 -11.83 19.71 -5.52
C PHE A 67 -11.66 18.43 -4.72
N ALA A 68 -12.50 17.43 -4.93
CA ALA A 68 -12.38 16.12 -4.31
C ALA A 68 -11.05 15.43 -4.64
N GLU A 69 -10.55 15.64 -5.86
CA GLU A 69 -9.28 15.07 -6.33
C GLU A 69 -8.03 15.86 -5.87
N PHE A 70 -8.16 16.95 -5.12
CA PHE A 70 -7.01 17.66 -4.60
C PHE A 70 -6.37 16.96 -3.41
N PRO A 71 -5.04 17.08 -3.23
CA PRO A 71 -4.40 16.65 -2.00
C PRO A 71 -5.07 17.30 -0.78
N LEU A 72 -5.33 16.53 0.27
CA LEU A 72 -6.07 16.97 1.47
C LEU A 72 -5.49 18.22 2.13
N VAL A 73 -4.15 18.36 2.14
CA VAL A 73 -3.48 19.57 2.63
C VAL A 73 -3.88 20.82 1.80
N LYS A 74 -4.04 20.64 0.50
CA LYS A 74 -4.50 21.70 -0.40
C LYS A 74 -5.95 22.08 -0.13
N GLN A 75 -6.80 21.09 0.10
CA GLN A 75 -8.21 21.28 0.44
C GLN A 75 -8.37 22.07 1.75
N LEU A 76 -7.63 21.71 2.80
CA LEU A 76 -7.61 22.44 4.07
C LEU A 76 -7.12 23.88 3.91
N GLY A 77 -6.03 24.06 3.17
CA GLY A 77 -5.50 25.41 2.89
C GLY A 77 -6.47 26.30 2.12
N PHE A 78 -7.30 25.72 1.25
CA PHE A 78 -8.36 26.44 0.54
C PHE A 78 -9.52 26.80 1.50
N PHE A 79 -9.97 25.87 2.35
CA PHE A 79 -11.00 26.11 3.37
C PHE A 79 -10.69 27.31 4.25
N GLN A 80 -9.42 27.50 4.62
CA GLN A 80 -8.99 28.60 5.48
C GLN A 80 -9.04 29.98 4.79
N ARG A 81 -9.08 30.02 3.45
CA ARG A 81 -8.98 31.26 2.64
C ARG A 81 -10.30 31.71 2.02
N VAL A 82 -11.28 30.83 1.92
CA VAL A 82 -12.59 31.15 1.33
C VAL A 82 -13.66 31.35 2.37
N SER A 83 -14.77 32.01 1.98
CA SER A 83 -15.91 32.13 2.88
C SER A 83 -16.53 30.76 3.15
N LYS A 84 -16.91 30.49 4.40
CA LYS A 84 -17.52 29.22 4.80
C LYS A 84 -18.74 28.86 3.96
N LYS A 85 -19.49 29.86 3.53
CA LYS A 85 -20.67 29.68 2.67
C LYS A 85 -20.29 29.18 1.26
N LEU A 86 -19.22 29.72 0.67
CA LEU A 86 -18.75 29.24 -0.65
C LEU A 86 -18.18 27.84 -0.52
N PHE A 87 -17.35 27.62 0.50
CA PHE A 87 -16.76 26.31 0.74
C PHE A 87 -17.84 25.23 0.95
N ALA A 88 -18.87 25.51 1.77
CA ALA A 88 -19.95 24.55 2.01
C ALA A 88 -20.66 24.13 0.71
N ARG A 89 -20.85 25.05 -0.24
CA ARG A 89 -21.45 24.73 -1.54
C ARG A 89 -20.57 23.79 -2.38
N ILE A 90 -19.25 24.01 -2.38
CA ILE A 90 -18.29 23.13 -3.07
C ILE A 90 -18.25 21.77 -2.36
N PHE A 91 -18.18 21.77 -1.03
CA PHE A 91 -18.15 20.57 -0.20
C PHE A 91 -19.39 19.68 -0.37
N GLU A 92 -20.58 20.27 -0.55
CA GLU A 92 -21.82 19.53 -0.78
C GLU A 92 -21.82 18.76 -2.10
N GLU A 93 -21.10 19.23 -3.11
CA GLU A 93 -20.97 18.58 -4.42
C GLU A 93 -19.82 17.55 -4.50
N MET A 94 -18.98 17.45 -3.46
CA MET A 94 -17.96 16.41 -3.39
C MET A 94 -18.59 15.02 -3.20
N PRO A 95 -17.95 13.92 -3.64
CA PRO A 95 -18.32 12.56 -3.26
C PRO A 95 -18.36 12.37 -1.74
N SER A 96 -19.19 11.43 -1.27
CA SER A 96 -19.44 11.25 0.18
C SER A 96 -18.21 10.80 0.97
N ASP A 97 -17.37 9.96 0.40
CA ASP A 97 -16.05 9.53 0.89
C ASP A 97 -15.10 10.72 1.05
N ALA A 98 -14.85 11.46 -0.02
CA ALA A 98 -13.95 12.64 -0.01
C ALA A 98 -14.40 13.70 1.01
N ARG A 99 -15.73 13.87 1.19
CA ARG A 99 -16.26 14.75 2.25
C ARG A 99 -15.91 14.26 3.65
N ALA A 100 -16.04 12.95 3.89
CA ALA A 100 -15.75 12.35 5.17
C ALA A 100 -14.28 12.46 5.52
N ASP A 101 -13.39 12.15 4.58
CA ASP A 101 -11.93 12.23 4.74
C ASP A 101 -11.47 13.64 5.06
N LEU A 102 -11.93 14.62 4.27
CA LEU A 102 -11.62 16.01 4.55
C LEU A 102 -12.13 16.45 5.92
N PHE A 103 -13.36 16.07 6.28
CA PHE A 103 -13.96 16.44 7.55
C PHE A 103 -13.23 15.84 8.75
N GLN A 104 -12.75 14.59 8.66
CA GLN A 104 -11.94 13.96 9.70
C GLN A 104 -10.61 14.69 9.96
N LEU A 105 -10.00 15.26 8.91
CA LEU A 105 -8.74 16.00 9.02
C LEU A 105 -8.90 17.44 9.54
N MET A 106 -10.11 17.99 9.49
CA MET A 106 -10.40 19.31 10.04
C MET A 106 -10.27 19.31 11.56
N THR A 107 -9.75 20.39 12.11
CA THR A 107 -9.79 20.64 13.55
C THR A 107 -11.23 20.73 14.05
N GLN A 108 -11.46 20.42 15.33
CA GLN A 108 -12.80 20.49 15.93
C GLN A 108 -13.49 21.87 15.72
N GLN A 109 -12.70 22.95 15.75
CA GLN A 109 -13.22 24.28 15.50
C GLN A 109 -13.65 24.48 14.03
N GLU A 110 -12.87 23.98 13.07
CA GLU A 110 -13.18 24.05 11.65
C GLU A 110 -14.41 23.24 11.30
N GLN A 111 -14.57 22.05 11.92
CA GLN A 111 -15.78 21.24 11.79
C GLN A 111 -17.03 21.99 12.29
N VAL A 112 -16.96 22.59 13.47
CA VAL A 112 -18.05 23.39 14.04
C VAL A 112 -18.38 24.59 13.16
N ASP A 113 -17.39 25.23 12.59
CA ASP A 113 -17.56 26.40 11.71
C ASP A 113 -18.22 26.04 10.37
N LEU A 114 -18.02 24.81 9.87
CA LEU A 114 -18.57 24.34 8.60
C LEU A 114 -20.01 23.84 8.71
N LEU A 115 -20.32 23.05 9.74
CA LEU A 115 -21.59 22.33 9.91
C LEU A 115 -22.85 23.21 9.76
N PRO A 116 -22.93 24.46 10.25
CA PRO A 116 -24.11 25.28 10.11
C PRO A 116 -24.47 25.67 8.67
N TYR A 117 -23.50 25.63 7.75
CA TYR A 117 -23.69 25.99 6.33
C TYR A 117 -24.09 24.80 5.47
N LEU A 118 -24.01 23.57 5.98
CA LEU A 118 -24.39 22.36 5.27
C LEU A 118 -25.89 22.09 5.38
N THR A 119 -26.47 21.51 4.33
CA THR A 119 -27.83 20.97 4.35
C THR A 119 -27.93 19.85 5.38
N LYS A 120 -29.14 19.63 5.91
CA LYS A 120 -29.38 18.62 6.96
C LYS A 120 -28.89 17.23 6.54
N ASN A 121 -29.19 16.83 5.32
CA ASN A 121 -28.85 15.50 4.80
C ASN A 121 -27.31 15.31 4.70
N ILE A 122 -26.60 16.29 4.14
CA ILE A 122 -25.13 16.24 4.01
C ILE A 122 -24.48 16.27 5.40
N ARG A 123 -24.99 17.07 6.33
CA ARG A 123 -24.50 17.15 7.71
C ARG A 123 -24.61 15.80 8.43
N GLU A 124 -25.78 15.16 8.37
CA GLU A 124 -26.00 13.85 8.99
C GLU A 124 -25.12 12.78 8.33
N ASN A 125 -24.97 12.83 7.01
CA ASN A 125 -24.14 11.90 6.25
C ASN A 125 -22.67 12.03 6.62
N VAL A 126 -22.10 13.23 6.59
CA VAL A 126 -20.67 13.44 6.89
C VAL A 126 -20.34 13.09 8.35
N LEU A 127 -21.23 13.42 9.29
CA LEU A 127 -21.03 13.04 10.70
C LEU A 127 -21.08 11.53 10.90
N ALA A 128 -21.95 10.83 10.18
CA ALA A 128 -22.02 9.37 10.24
C ALA A 128 -20.76 8.73 9.63
N LEU A 129 -20.37 9.12 8.42
CA LEU A 129 -19.20 8.54 7.73
C LEU A 129 -17.89 8.86 8.46
N SER A 130 -17.71 10.09 8.91
CA SER A 130 -16.50 10.49 9.65
C SER A 130 -16.34 9.85 11.03
N SER A 131 -17.38 9.17 11.53
CA SER A 131 -17.31 8.43 12.80
C SER A 131 -16.66 7.05 12.66
N TYR A 132 -16.53 6.52 11.46
CA TYR A 132 -15.91 5.22 11.22
C TYR A 132 -14.38 5.34 11.13
N PRO A 133 -13.64 4.34 11.65
CA PRO A 133 -12.19 4.30 11.49
C PRO A 133 -11.78 4.16 10.01
N ALA A 134 -10.76 4.88 9.57
CA ALA A 134 -10.32 4.94 8.17
C ALA A 134 -10.00 3.56 7.55
N HIS A 135 -9.44 2.62 8.35
CA HIS A 135 -9.07 1.28 7.86
C HIS A 135 -10.19 0.24 7.95
N THR A 136 -11.45 0.68 7.97
CA THR A 136 -12.63 -0.20 7.97
C THR A 136 -13.48 0.01 6.73
N ALA A 137 -14.35 -0.95 6.43
CA ALA A 137 -15.34 -0.82 5.37
C ALA A 137 -16.19 0.45 5.52
N GLY A 138 -16.53 0.80 6.77
CA GLY A 138 -17.27 2.03 7.07
C GLY A 138 -16.50 3.30 6.74
N GLY A 139 -15.15 3.28 6.84
CA GLY A 139 -14.29 4.43 6.55
C GLY A 139 -14.10 4.69 5.05
N ILE A 140 -14.15 3.64 4.23
CA ILE A 140 -13.95 3.73 2.77
C ILE A 140 -15.24 3.61 1.95
N MET A 141 -16.41 3.47 2.60
CA MET A 141 -17.66 3.31 1.88
C MET A 141 -18.24 4.64 1.44
N ILE A 142 -18.94 4.60 0.31
CA ILE A 142 -19.79 5.70 -0.16
C ILE A 142 -21.27 5.40 0.07
N THR A 143 -22.07 6.45 0.23
CA THR A 143 -23.53 6.35 0.40
C THR A 143 -24.30 6.74 -0.85
N ASP A 144 -23.59 7.05 -1.93
CA ASP A 144 -24.16 7.53 -3.20
C ASP A 144 -24.48 6.36 -4.14
N PHE A 145 -25.41 5.48 -3.74
CA PHE A 145 -25.86 4.30 -4.49
C PHE A 145 -27.37 4.32 -4.75
N ALA A 146 -27.82 3.56 -5.75
CA ALA A 146 -29.23 3.44 -6.12
C ALA A 146 -29.89 2.25 -5.41
N THR A 147 -31.13 2.47 -4.91
CA THR A 147 -31.95 1.43 -4.29
C THR A 147 -33.35 1.40 -4.89
N VAL A 148 -33.96 0.21 -4.95
CA VAL A 148 -35.34 0.00 -5.37
C VAL A 148 -36.02 -1.00 -4.43
N SER A 149 -37.37 -1.00 -4.43
CA SER A 149 -38.14 -2.02 -3.71
C SER A 149 -38.33 -3.25 -4.60
N LYS A 150 -38.37 -4.43 -3.98
CA LYS A 150 -38.65 -5.70 -4.66
C LYS A 150 -40.03 -5.77 -5.29
N ASP A 151 -41.00 -4.96 -4.77
CA ASP A 151 -42.39 -4.97 -5.20
C ASP A 151 -42.69 -3.98 -6.34
N MET A 152 -41.67 -3.23 -6.80
CA MET A 152 -41.76 -2.38 -8.00
C MET A 152 -41.72 -3.22 -9.27
N THR A 153 -42.32 -2.71 -10.33
CA THR A 153 -42.08 -3.22 -11.69
C THR A 153 -40.71 -2.78 -12.18
N CYS A 154 -40.10 -3.51 -13.14
CA CYS A 154 -38.84 -3.12 -13.76
C CYS A 154 -38.91 -1.74 -14.41
N PHE A 155 -40.07 -1.36 -14.96
CA PHE A 155 -40.29 -0.04 -15.50
C PHE A 155 -40.22 1.05 -14.40
N GLU A 156 -40.90 0.86 -13.28
CA GLU A 156 -40.87 1.81 -12.14
C GLU A 156 -39.45 1.93 -11.59
N ALA A 157 -38.75 0.81 -11.43
CA ALA A 157 -37.35 0.78 -10.99
C ALA A 157 -36.42 1.58 -11.92
N ILE A 158 -36.56 1.45 -13.24
CA ILE A 158 -35.80 2.26 -14.21
C ILE A 158 -36.11 3.75 -14.04
N GLN A 159 -37.38 4.12 -13.86
CA GLN A 159 -37.75 5.52 -13.67
C GLN A 159 -37.16 6.09 -12.38
N GLN A 160 -37.15 5.31 -11.30
CA GLN A 160 -36.51 5.70 -10.05
C GLN A 160 -35.00 5.87 -10.23
N VAL A 161 -34.31 4.88 -10.81
CA VAL A 161 -32.85 4.97 -11.07
C VAL A 161 -32.54 6.18 -11.93
N ARG A 162 -33.33 6.46 -12.97
CA ARG A 162 -33.13 7.65 -13.83
C ARG A 162 -33.26 8.94 -13.07
N LYS A 163 -34.19 9.03 -12.11
CA LYS A 163 -34.39 10.21 -11.27
C LYS A 163 -33.23 10.39 -10.30
N ASP A 164 -32.72 9.29 -9.70
CA ASP A 164 -31.71 9.32 -8.65
C ASP A 164 -30.26 9.37 -9.23
N SER A 165 -30.09 8.91 -10.48
CA SER A 165 -28.78 8.77 -11.17
C SER A 165 -27.86 10.00 -11.08
N PRO A 166 -28.33 11.26 -11.21
CA PRO A 166 -27.46 12.43 -11.15
C PRO A 166 -26.68 12.57 -9.83
N SER A 167 -27.17 11.97 -8.73
CA SER A 167 -26.54 12.03 -7.42
C SER A 167 -25.83 10.73 -7.02
N LYS A 168 -25.69 9.77 -7.93
CA LYS A 168 -25.14 8.44 -7.63
C LYS A 168 -23.80 8.22 -8.30
N LYS A 169 -22.82 7.70 -7.56
CA LYS A 169 -21.48 7.36 -8.08
C LYS A 169 -21.57 6.24 -9.12
N THR A 170 -22.45 5.24 -8.89
CA THR A 170 -22.67 4.12 -9.82
C THR A 170 -24.13 3.68 -9.81
N ILE A 171 -24.60 3.23 -10.98
CA ILE A 171 -25.92 2.65 -11.19
C ILE A 171 -25.85 1.26 -11.86
N TYR A 172 -24.65 0.70 -12.02
CA TYR A 172 -24.46 -0.63 -12.62
C TYR A 172 -25.14 -1.72 -11.80
N TYR A 173 -25.03 -1.63 -10.46
CA TYR A 173 -25.79 -2.43 -9.51
C TYR A 173 -26.81 -1.55 -8.81
N VAL A 174 -28.06 -1.95 -8.89
CA VAL A 174 -29.20 -1.35 -8.19
C VAL A 174 -29.56 -2.30 -7.06
N TYR A 175 -29.45 -1.84 -5.82
CA TYR A 175 -29.66 -2.69 -4.66
C TYR A 175 -31.15 -2.76 -4.31
N VAL A 176 -31.62 -3.99 -4.07
CA VAL A 176 -33.01 -4.23 -3.74
C VAL A 176 -33.15 -4.35 -2.23
N VAL A 177 -33.91 -3.44 -1.63
CA VAL A 177 -34.08 -3.36 -0.18
C VAL A 177 -35.55 -3.45 0.23
N ASN A 178 -35.79 -3.95 1.44
CA ASN A 178 -37.09 -3.88 2.08
C ASN A 178 -37.34 -2.48 2.66
N GLU A 179 -38.56 -2.24 3.22
CA GLU A 179 -38.91 -0.98 3.88
C GLU A 179 -37.98 -0.63 5.06
N ASP A 180 -37.48 -1.63 5.78
CA ASP A 180 -36.53 -1.49 6.88
C ASP A 180 -35.06 -1.33 6.42
N LYS A 181 -34.80 -1.15 5.11
CA LYS A 181 -33.47 -1.08 4.45
C LYS A 181 -32.66 -2.36 4.51
N THR A 182 -33.23 -3.50 4.91
CA THR A 182 -32.53 -4.80 4.82
C THR A 182 -32.28 -5.13 3.36
N LEU A 183 -31.04 -5.51 3.04
CA LEU A 183 -30.66 -5.89 1.68
C LEU A 183 -31.24 -7.27 1.34
N VAL A 184 -32.01 -7.33 0.26
CA VAL A 184 -32.61 -8.57 -0.27
C VAL A 184 -31.77 -9.16 -1.40
N GLY A 185 -31.19 -8.30 -2.22
CA GLY A 185 -30.39 -8.67 -3.37
C GLY A 185 -30.01 -7.45 -4.19
N PHE A 186 -29.62 -7.68 -5.43
CA PHE A 186 -29.37 -6.61 -6.38
C PHE A 186 -29.92 -7.02 -7.77
N ILE A 187 -30.15 -6.02 -8.61
CA ILE A 187 -30.45 -6.18 -10.02
C ILE A 187 -29.50 -5.31 -10.82
N THR A 188 -28.98 -5.81 -11.94
CA THR A 188 -28.09 -5.00 -12.77
C THR A 188 -28.91 -4.04 -13.65
N LEU A 189 -28.31 -2.90 -14.02
CA LEU A 189 -28.94 -2.00 -14.98
C LEU A 189 -29.25 -2.74 -16.31
N LYS A 190 -28.40 -3.69 -16.70
CA LYS A 190 -28.60 -4.54 -17.87
C LYS A 190 -29.88 -5.38 -17.75
N ASP A 191 -30.10 -6.02 -16.60
CA ASP A 191 -31.29 -6.85 -16.36
C ASP A 191 -32.56 -6.00 -16.42
N LEU A 192 -32.51 -4.82 -15.77
CA LEU A 192 -33.63 -3.86 -15.85
C LEU A 192 -33.97 -3.40 -17.26
N ILE A 193 -32.96 -3.24 -18.14
CA ILE A 193 -33.16 -2.82 -19.54
C ILE A 193 -33.76 -3.97 -20.40
N ILE A 194 -33.39 -5.22 -20.09
CA ILE A 194 -33.81 -6.40 -20.85
C ILE A 194 -35.17 -6.89 -20.39
N ALA A 195 -35.51 -6.76 -19.11
CA ALA A 195 -36.77 -7.20 -18.53
C ALA A 195 -37.98 -6.52 -19.20
N GLU A 196 -39.09 -7.24 -19.32
CA GLU A 196 -40.36 -6.63 -19.74
C GLU A 196 -40.81 -5.61 -18.69
N PRO A 197 -41.46 -4.51 -19.11
CA PRO A 197 -41.85 -3.39 -18.23
C PRO A 197 -42.68 -3.77 -17.01
N ASP A 198 -43.56 -4.74 -17.16
CA ASP A 198 -44.56 -5.14 -16.14
C ASP A 198 -44.03 -6.25 -15.19
N VAL A 199 -42.83 -6.79 -15.44
CA VAL A 199 -42.21 -7.80 -14.58
C VAL A 199 -41.77 -7.15 -13.26
N LEU A 200 -41.99 -7.83 -12.15
CA LEU A 200 -41.61 -7.33 -10.83
C LEU A 200 -40.13 -7.54 -10.58
N VAL A 201 -39.46 -6.60 -9.91
CA VAL A 201 -38.05 -6.66 -9.56
C VAL A 201 -37.70 -7.95 -8.80
N LYS A 202 -38.62 -8.45 -7.94
CA LYS A 202 -38.41 -9.71 -7.20
C LYS A 202 -38.25 -10.95 -8.08
N ASP A 203 -38.76 -10.93 -9.32
CA ASP A 203 -38.71 -12.07 -10.25
C ASP A 203 -37.39 -12.09 -11.05
N GLU A 204 -36.66 -10.97 -11.08
CA GLU A 204 -35.40 -10.79 -11.83
C GLU A 204 -34.18 -10.52 -10.91
N LEU A 205 -34.37 -10.35 -9.59
CA LEU A 205 -33.27 -9.99 -8.70
C LEU A 205 -32.30 -11.15 -8.44
N HIS A 206 -31.02 -10.81 -8.26
CA HIS A 206 -29.99 -11.74 -7.82
C HIS A 206 -29.94 -11.79 -6.31
N THR A 207 -30.19 -12.97 -5.72
CA THR A 207 -30.18 -13.19 -4.25
C THR A 207 -28.83 -13.69 -3.71
N GLU A 208 -27.99 -14.25 -4.58
CA GLU A 208 -26.64 -14.67 -4.21
C GLU A 208 -25.66 -13.54 -4.48
N PHE A 209 -25.17 -12.90 -3.42
CA PHE A 209 -24.24 -11.78 -3.52
C PHE A 209 -23.19 -11.79 -2.41
N VAL A 210 -22.05 -11.21 -2.73
CA VAL A 210 -20.96 -10.98 -1.77
C VAL A 210 -21.18 -9.63 -1.10
N PHE A 211 -20.94 -9.55 0.21
CA PHE A 211 -21.08 -8.33 0.99
C PHE A 211 -19.98 -8.19 2.05
N GLY A 212 -19.87 -7.01 2.64
CA GLY A 212 -19.03 -6.72 3.78
C GLY A 212 -19.84 -6.17 4.95
N PHE A 213 -19.28 -6.24 6.16
CA PHE A 213 -19.78 -5.54 7.32
C PHE A 213 -19.00 -4.25 7.57
N LEU A 214 -19.61 -3.28 8.26
CA LEU A 214 -18.99 -2.00 8.62
C LEU A 214 -17.63 -2.16 9.31
N SER A 215 -17.49 -3.19 10.14
CA SER A 215 -16.27 -3.48 10.90
C SER A 215 -15.21 -4.30 10.15
N ASP A 216 -15.50 -4.78 8.95
CA ASP A 216 -14.50 -5.49 8.13
C ASP A 216 -13.36 -4.53 7.80
N SER A 217 -12.13 -5.02 7.72
CA SER A 217 -10.99 -4.19 7.31
C SER A 217 -11.11 -3.78 5.83
N SER A 218 -10.66 -2.57 5.51
CA SER A 218 -10.59 -2.06 4.12
C SER A 218 -9.87 -3.04 3.19
N GLU A 219 -8.75 -3.61 3.63
CA GLU A 219 -7.99 -4.64 2.91
C GLU A 219 -8.84 -5.89 2.61
N SER A 220 -9.64 -6.37 3.58
CA SER A 220 -10.52 -7.53 3.38
C SER A 220 -11.60 -7.25 2.34
N ILE A 221 -12.18 -6.05 2.36
CA ILE A 221 -13.17 -5.59 1.39
C ILE A 221 -12.56 -5.49 0.00
N ALA A 222 -11.41 -4.85 -0.13
CA ALA A 222 -10.69 -4.70 -1.39
C ALA A 222 -10.32 -6.07 -2.00
N LYS A 223 -9.85 -7.01 -1.19
CA LYS A 223 -9.60 -8.41 -1.61
C LYS A 223 -10.87 -9.15 -2.07
N LYS A 224 -12.03 -8.89 -1.44
CA LYS A 224 -13.30 -9.46 -1.91
C LYS A 224 -13.68 -8.89 -3.29
N ILE A 225 -13.55 -7.57 -3.48
CA ILE A 225 -13.85 -6.90 -4.75
C ILE A 225 -12.95 -7.43 -5.87
N ASP A 226 -11.64 -7.51 -5.63
CA ASP A 226 -10.67 -8.05 -6.60
C ASP A 226 -10.94 -9.53 -6.92
N LYS A 227 -11.11 -10.37 -5.88
CA LYS A 227 -11.34 -11.82 -6.05
C LYS A 227 -12.59 -12.15 -6.87
N TYR A 228 -13.68 -11.43 -6.62
CA TYR A 228 -14.96 -11.66 -7.29
C TYR A 228 -15.19 -10.71 -8.47
N GLN A 229 -14.22 -9.83 -8.77
CA GLN A 229 -14.26 -8.85 -9.85
C GLN A 229 -15.54 -8.00 -9.86
N LEU A 230 -15.89 -7.49 -8.68
CA LEU A 230 -17.10 -6.73 -8.48
C LEU A 230 -16.89 -5.27 -8.88
N VAL A 231 -17.89 -4.65 -9.46
CA VAL A 231 -17.92 -3.19 -9.72
C VAL A 231 -18.11 -2.42 -8.41
N ALA A 232 -18.92 -2.97 -7.50
CA ALA A 232 -19.13 -2.44 -6.16
C ALA A 232 -19.57 -3.56 -5.21
N LEU A 233 -19.24 -3.42 -3.93
CA LEU A 233 -19.57 -4.38 -2.88
C LEU A 233 -20.46 -3.69 -1.83
N PRO A 234 -21.66 -4.24 -1.54
CA PRO A 234 -22.55 -3.67 -0.53
C PRO A 234 -22.00 -3.88 0.88
N ILE A 235 -22.11 -2.84 1.70
CA ILE A 235 -21.71 -2.83 3.12
C ILE A 235 -22.96 -2.82 3.99
N LEU A 236 -23.01 -3.77 4.92
CA LEU A 236 -24.14 -3.98 5.81
C LEU A 236 -23.76 -3.66 7.26
N ASN A 237 -24.74 -3.22 8.02
CA ASN A 237 -24.64 -3.16 9.47
C ASN A 237 -25.03 -4.52 10.11
N ASP A 238 -24.96 -4.61 11.45
CA ASP A 238 -25.29 -5.82 12.22
C ASP A 238 -26.76 -6.28 12.02
N LYS A 239 -27.64 -5.36 11.61
CA LYS A 239 -29.05 -5.66 11.30
C LYS A 239 -29.27 -6.07 9.84
N LYS A 240 -28.20 -6.29 9.08
CA LYS A 240 -28.21 -6.59 7.63
C LYS A 240 -28.85 -5.50 6.77
N GLN A 241 -28.89 -4.27 7.27
CA GLN A 241 -29.34 -3.12 6.49
C GLN A 241 -28.19 -2.60 5.64
N LEU A 242 -28.49 -2.24 4.39
CA LEU A 242 -27.52 -1.63 3.47
C LEU A 242 -27.22 -0.20 3.94
N VAL A 243 -25.97 0.07 4.27
CA VAL A 243 -25.50 1.37 4.78
C VAL A 243 -24.58 2.10 3.82
N GLY A 244 -23.91 1.37 2.95
CA GLY A 244 -22.96 1.92 1.97
C GLY A 244 -22.58 0.90 0.93
N ILE A 245 -21.73 1.33 0.01
CA ILE A 245 -21.04 0.46 -0.95
C ILE A 245 -19.57 0.87 -1.02
N VAL A 246 -18.70 -0.09 -1.34
CA VAL A 246 -17.30 0.20 -1.72
C VAL A 246 -17.17 -0.11 -3.21
N THR A 247 -16.67 0.82 -3.97
CA THR A 247 -16.52 0.69 -5.43
C THR A 247 -15.15 0.09 -5.80
N HIS A 248 -15.01 -0.33 -7.05
CA HIS A 248 -13.78 -0.97 -7.55
C HIS A 248 -12.59 -0.01 -7.57
N ASP A 249 -12.81 1.26 -7.91
CA ASP A 249 -11.79 2.32 -7.87
C ASP A 249 -11.23 2.50 -6.44
N GLU A 250 -12.12 2.63 -5.45
CA GLU A 250 -11.73 2.71 -4.04
C GLU A 250 -10.96 1.47 -3.56
N ALA A 251 -11.41 0.29 -3.99
CA ALA A 251 -10.69 -0.95 -3.67
C ALA A 251 -9.27 -0.99 -4.28
N LEU A 252 -9.06 -0.41 -5.47
CA LEU A 252 -7.73 -0.30 -6.08
C LEU A 252 -6.82 0.63 -5.27
N ASP A 253 -7.34 1.75 -4.80
CA ASP A 253 -6.58 2.70 -3.99
C ASP A 253 -6.16 2.07 -2.65
N VAL A 254 -7.07 1.35 -1.99
CA VAL A 254 -6.76 0.56 -0.79
C VAL A 254 -5.66 -0.47 -1.07
N ILE A 255 -5.75 -1.22 -2.18
CA ILE A 255 -4.73 -2.23 -2.53
C ILE A 255 -3.37 -1.57 -2.78
N GLN A 256 -3.32 -0.40 -3.43
CA GLN A 256 -2.07 0.33 -3.67
C GLN A 256 -1.47 0.88 -2.38
N ALA A 257 -2.30 1.42 -1.49
CA ALA A 257 -1.88 1.90 -0.18
C ALA A 257 -1.29 0.77 0.68
N GLU A 258 -1.97 -0.38 0.75
CA GLU A 258 -1.48 -1.57 1.45
C GLU A 258 -0.16 -2.10 0.87
N HIS A 259 -0.03 -2.16 -0.47
CA HIS A 259 1.22 -2.57 -1.09
C HIS A 259 2.38 -1.61 -0.78
N THR A 260 2.10 -0.32 -0.71
CA THR A 260 3.10 0.70 -0.36
C THR A 260 3.52 0.55 1.11
N GLU A 261 2.55 0.37 2.01
CA GLU A 261 2.80 0.14 3.43
C GLU A 261 3.59 -1.14 3.67
N ASP A 262 3.22 -2.24 3.02
CA ASP A 262 3.93 -3.52 3.08
C ASP A 262 5.39 -3.37 2.63
N MET A 263 5.63 -2.62 1.55
CA MET A 263 6.97 -2.35 1.04
C MET A 263 7.80 -1.49 2.02
N GLU A 264 7.21 -0.45 2.59
CA GLU A 264 7.85 0.40 3.60
C GLU A 264 8.20 -0.41 4.85
N ARG A 265 7.26 -1.19 5.39
CA ARG A 265 7.46 -2.06 6.55
C ARG A 265 8.54 -3.10 6.30
N PHE A 266 8.51 -3.74 5.12
CA PHE A 266 9.54 -4.72 4.74
C PHE A 266 10.94 -4.11 4.70
N MET A 267 11.08 -2.84 4.38
CA MET A 267 12.35 -2.11 4.40
C MET A 267 12.66 -1.45 5.76
N GLY A 268 11.84 -1.68 6.78
CA GLY A 268 12.02 -1.13 8.12
C GLY A 268 11.71 0.37 8.21
N ILE A 269 10.89 0.89 7.31
CA ILE A 269 10.38 2.26 7.34
C ILE A 269 9.06 2.23 8.11
N ILE A 270 8.98 2.99 9.22
CA ILE A 270 7.74 3.09 9.99
C ILE A 270 6.88 4.16 9.33
N GLY A 271 5.90 3.73 8.53
CA GLY A 271 4.93 4.61 7.89
C GLY A 271 3.69 4.80 8.75
N THR A 272 3.10 5.98 8.71
CA THR A 272 1.66 6.20 8.89
C THR A 272 1.07 6.31 7.49
N ASN A 273 -0.11 5.72 7.26
CA ASN A 273 -0.80 5.65 5.97
C ASN A 273 -1.25 7.02 5.40
N GLU A 274 -0.53 8.08 5.67
CA GLU A 274 -0.76 9.35 5.00
C GLU A 274 -0.15 9.25 3.60
N GLU A 275 -0.97 9.20 2.59
CA GLU A 275 -0.64 9.43 1.17
C GLU A 275 -0.05 10.83 0.99
N SER A 276 1.16 11.03 1.49
CA SER A 276 1.87 12.29 1.28
C SER A 276 2.82 12.11 0.09
N ASP A 277 2.58 12.90 -0.97
CA ASP A 277 3.55 13.07 -2.06
C ASP A 277 4.95 13.26 -1.45
N TYR A 278 5.94 12.55 -2.00
CA TYR A 278 7.34 12.63 -1.58
C TYR A 278 7.83 14.08 -1.43
N ASN A 279 7.42 14.96 -2.36
CA ASN A 279 7.80 16.38 -2.35
C ASN A 279 7.13 17.21 -1.25
N GLN A 280 5.98 16.76 -0.74
CA GLN A 280 5.21 17.48 0.30
C GLN A 280 5.61 16.99 1.71
N THR A 281 6.17 15.80 1.84
CA THR A 281 6.62 15.26 3.11
C THR A 281 7.88 15.99 3.57
N SER A 282 7.86 16.53 4.80
CA SER A 282 9.01 17.24 5.36
C SER A 282 10.21 16.30 5.55
N ILE A 283 11.42 16.84 5.38
CA ILE A 283 12.69 16.12 5.62
C ILE A 283 12.71 15.49 7.02
N PHE A 284 12.16 16.18 8.02
CA PHE A 284 12.12 15.70 9.40
C PHE A 284 11.17 14.50 9.57
N ASN A 285 10.06 14.44 8.84
CA ASN A 285 9.17 13.28 8.85
C ASN A 285 9.84 12.07 8.19
N HIS A 286 10.52 12.26 7.06
CA HIS A 286 11.33 11.19 6.46
C HIS A 286 12.42 10.68 7.40
N PHE A 287 13.08 11.55 8.12
CA PHE A 287 14.07 11.19 9.14
C PHE A 287 13.44 10.36 10.28
N LYS A 288 12.33 10.83 10.86
CA LYS A 288 11.63 10.12 11.95
C LYS A 288 11.21 8.69 11.55
N LYS A 289 10.67 8.52 10.35
CA LYS A 289 10.21 7.22 9.83
C LYS A 289 11.34 6.18 9.74
N ARG A 290 12.60 6.61 9.63
CA ARG A 290 13.77 5.73 9.37
C ARG A 290 14.70 5.59 10.56
N VAL A 291 14.91 6.64 11.35
CA VAL A 291 15.98 6.70 12.37
C VAL A 291 15.85 5.64 13.45
N PHE A 292 14.63 5.39 13.94
CA PHE A 292 14.41 4.43 15.02
C PHE A 292 14.91 3.03 14.62
N TRP A 293 14.52 2.57 13.44
CA TRP A 293 14.90 1.25 12.96
C TRP A 293 16.39 1.14 12.66
N LEU A 294 16.97 2.14 12.03
CA LEU A 294 18.40 2.18 11.73
C LEU A 294 19.26 2.18 13.00
N VAL A 295 18.88 2.95 14.02
CA VAL A 295 19.60 2.94 15.30
C VAL A 295 19.48 1.59 16.00
N THR A 296 18.29 0.99 16.01
CA THR A 296 18.07 -0.34 16.60
C THR A 296 18.97 -1.38 15.94
N LEU A 297 19.01 -1.41 14.59
CA LEU A 297 19.86 -2.34 13.85
C LEU A 297 21.36 -2.07 14.05
N ALA A 298 21.78 -0.81 14.14
CA ALA A 298 23.17 -0.46 14.43
C ALA A 298 23.62 -0.99 15.82
N VAL A 299 22.74 -0.89 16.82
CA VAL A 299 23.01 -1.44 18.17
C VAL A 299 23.10 -2.96 18.12
N ILE A 300 22.17 -3.65 17.43
CA ILE A 300 22.22 -5.12 17.27
C ILE A 300 23.47 -5.52 16.50
N GLY A 301 23.87 -4.74 15.48
CA GLY A 301 25.06 -4.95 14.66
C GLY A 301 26.40 -4.94 15.43
N ILE A 302 26.43 -4.36 16.65
CA ILE A 302 27.59 -4.48 17.54
C ILE A 302 27.93 -5.95 17.81
N GLY A 303 26.93 -6.84 17.83
CA GLY A 303 27.13 -8.28 17.98
C GLY A 303 28.06 -8.88 16.92
N ALA A 304 27.97 -8.43 15.66
CA ALA A 304 28.91 -8.83 14.61
C ALA A 304 30.36 -8.40 14.93
N GLY A 305 30.53 -7.16 15.41
CA GLY A 305 31.84 -6.64 15.85
C GLY A 305 32.41 -7.44 17.01
N MET A 306 31.59 -7.84 17.99
CA MET A 306 32.03 -8.68 19.11
C MET A 306 32.51 -10.06 18.66
N ILE A 307 31.85 -10.66 17.66
CA ILE A 307 32.31 -11.93 17.08
C ILE A 307 33.67 -11.74 16.41
N ILE A 308 33.85 -10.72 15.58
CA ILE A 308 35.14 -10.41 14.93
C ILE A 308 36.24 -10.24 15.98
N TYR A 309 35.96 -9.48 17.04
CA TYR A 309 36.91 -9.29 18.15
C TYR A 309 37.26 -10.62 18.85
N SER A 310 36.28 -11.50 19.07
CA SER A 310 36.52 -12.82 19.69
C SER A 310 37.45 -13.73 18.87
N TYR A 311 37.54 -13.49 17.55
CA TYR A 311 38.40 -14.25 16.62
C TYR A 311 39.62 -13.44 16.12
N GLU A 312 40.01 -12.38 16.84
CA GLU A 312 41.19 -11.55 16.48
C GLU A 312 42.44 -12.36 16.34
N ALA A 313 42.74 -13.29 17.26
CA ALA A 313 43.87 -14.16 17.22
C ALA A 313 43.91 -15.06 15.95
N THR A 314 42.74 -15.54 15.55
CA THR A 314 42.56 -16.32 14.30
C THR A 314 42.87 -15.47 13.07
N LEU A 315 42.41 -14.21 13.06
CA LEU A 315 42.67 -13.25 11.97
C LEU A 315 44.15 -12.87 11.89
N MET A 316 44.84 -12.69 13.02
CA MET A 316 46.25 -12.41 13.03
C MET A 316 47.11 -13.56 12.47
N GLN A 317 46.68 -14.81 12.68
CA GLN A 317 47.38 -15.98 12.14
C GLN A 317 47.12 -16.18 10.63
N LEU A 318 45.90 -15.84 10.14
CA LEU A 318 45.52 -16.02 8.75
C LEU A 318 44.73 -14.83 8.24
N MET A 319 45.43 -13.71 7.98
CA MET A 319 44.79 -12.42 7.59
C MET A 319 43.99 -12.52 6.30
N ILE A 320 44.29 -13.48 5.43
CA ILE A 320 43.50 -13.70 4.18
C ILE A 320 42.03 -13.95 4.43
N LEU A 321 41.67 -14.47 5.60
CA LEU A 321 40.27 -14.68 5.97
C LEU A 321 39.47 -13.36 6.04
N ALA A 322 40.11 -12.25 6.43
CA ALA A 322 39.46 -10.94 6.51
C ALA A 322 38.95 -10.45 5.16
N LEU A 323 39.62 -10.80 4.07
CA LEU A 323 39.22 -10.39 2.70
C LEU A 323 37.85 -10.94 2.28
N TYR A 324 37.47 -12.08 2.84
CA TYR A 324 36.25 -12.79 2.42
C TYR A 324 35.05 -12.61 3.39
N MET A 325 35.25 -11.94 4.53
CA MET A 325 34.15 -11.61 5.49
C MET A 325 33.01 -10.86 4.81
N PRO A 326 33.26 -9.80 4.02
CA PRO A 326 32.18 -9.08 3.34
C PRO A 326 31.40 -9.96 2.36
N MET A 327 32.08 -10.89 1.66
CA MET A 327 31.42 -11.82 0.74
C MET A 327 30.47 -12.76 1.50
N ILE A 328 30.92 -13.32 2.63
CA ILE A 328 30.13 -14.24 3.47
C ILE A 328 28.88 -13.52 4.00
N ALA A 329 29.05 -12.35 4.64
CA ALA A 329 27.96 -11.57 5.22
C ALA A 329 26.95 -11.15 4.13
N SER A 330 27.40 -10.45 3.09
CA SER A 330 26.54 -9.94 2.02
C SER A 330 25.77 -11.06 1.30
N THR A 331 26.43 -12.18 0.96
CA THR A 331 25.75 -13.29 0.26
C THR A 331 24.69 -13.94 1.16
N GLY A 332 25.01 -14.13 2.44
CA GLY A 332 24.04 -14.66 3.40
C GLY A 332 22.85 -13.74 3.59
N GLY A 333 23.07 -12.44 3.80
CA GLY A 333 22.03 -11.42 3.94
C GLY A 333 21.10 -11.39 2.73
N ASN A 334 21.66 -11.42 1.52
CA ASN A 334 20.87 -11.46 0.29
C ASN A 334 20.04 -12.74 0.15
N ALA A 335 20.62 -13.92 0.44
CA ALA A 335 19.89 -15.19 0.37
C ALA A 335 18.73 -15.25 1.36
N GLY A 336 18.94 -14.79 2.59
CA GLY A 336 17.89 -14.71 3.61
C GLY A 336 16.77 -13.75 3.24
N SER A 337 17.12 -12.54 2.75
CA SER A 337 16.13 -11.54 2.30
C SER A 337 15.34 -12.03 1.10
N GLN A 338 15.92 -12.71 0.14
CA GLN A 338 15.22 -13.30 -1.01
C GLN A 338 14.21 -14.36 -0.58
N SER A 339 14.60 -15.26 0.33
CA SER A 339 13.70 -16.28 0.86
C SER A 339 12.53 -15.63 1.63
N ALA A 340 12.82 -14.64 2.49
CA ALA A 340 11.79 -13.92 3.23
C ALA A 340 10.79 -13.22 2.30
N THR A 341 11.27 -12.53 1.26
CA THR A 341 10.42 -11.85 0.26
C THR A 341 9.42 -12.82 -0.38
N VAL A 342 9.89 -13.99 -0.81
CA VAL A 342 9.01 -15.00 -1.43
C VAL A 342 7.99 -15.54 -0.43
N VAL A 343 8.40 -15.80 0.80
CA VAL A 343 7.53 -16.34 1.85
C VAL A 343 6.49 -15.30 2.30
N ILE A 344 6.90 -14.04 2.54
CA ILE A 344 6.00 -12.94 2.91
C ILE A 344 4.92 -12.75 1.83
N ARG A 345 5.33 -12.64 0.56
CA ARG A 345 4.40 -12.53 -0.56
C ARG A 345 3.44 -13.71 -0.64
N SER A 346 3.93 -14.92 -0.47
CA SER A 346 3.08 -16.12 -0.53
C SER A 346 2.08 -16.19 0.64
N LEU A 347 2.45 -15.67 1.82
CA LEU A 347 1.56 -15.52 2.98
C LEU A 347 0.48 -14.45 2.70
N ALA A 348 0.86 -13.30 2.16
CA ALA A 348 -0.05 -12.22 1.82
C ALA A 348 -1.09 -12.66 0.77
N LEU A 349 -0.67 -13.40 -0.24
CA LEU A 349 -1.56 -13.96 -1.28
C LEU A 349 -2.36 -15.19 -0.81
N GLY A 350 -2.20 -15.65 0.44
CA GLY A 350 -2.88 -16.84 0.96
C GLY A 350 -2.46 -18.17 0.29
N GLN A 351 -1.38 -18.20 -0.49
CA GLN A 351 -0.87 -19.40 -1.15
C GLN A 351 -0.27 -20.40 -0.15
N ILE A 352 0.26 -19.91 0.96
CA ILE A 352 0.78 -20.70 2.07
C ILE A 352 0.15 -20.21 3.38
N THR A 353 0.10 -21.10 4.36
CA THR A 353 -0.41 -20.81 5.70
C THR A 353 0.64 -21.20 6.74
N VAL A 354 0.52 -20.66 7.96
CA VAL A 354 1.41 -21.02 9.07
C VAL A 354 1.41 -22.53 9.33
N LYS A 355 0.28 -23.22 9.10
CA LYS A 355 0.18 -24.68 9.25
C LYS A 355 1.06 -25.45 8.25
N SER A 356 1.40 -24.85 7.12
CA SER A 356 2.23 -25.48 6.08
C SER A 356 3.74 -25.22 6.23
N TRP A 357 4.20 -24.74 7.38
CA TRP A 357 5.60 -24.34 7.61
C TRP A 357 6.65 -25.41 7.27
N LEU A 358 6.38 -26.70 7.56
CA LEU A 358 7.31 -27.80 7.21
C LEU A 358 7.45 -27.98 5.70
N LYS A 359 6.36 -27.80 4.93
CA LYS A 359 6.41 -27.88 3.47
C LYS A 359 7.21 -26.72 2.88
N VAL A 360 7.04 -25.52 3.43
CA VAL A 360 7.79 -24.32 3.03
C VAL A 360 9.26 -24.53 3.36
N LEU A 361 9.59 -24.90 4.58
CA LEU A 361 10.95 -25.15 5.02
C LEU A 361 11.65 -26.21 4.16
N TRP A 362 10.97 -27.31 3.84
CA TRP A 362 11.52 -28.36 2.98
C TRP A 362 11.76 -27.88 1.54
N LYS A 363 10.91 -27.01 1.03
CA LYS A 363 11.10 -26.40 -0.29
C LYS A 363 12.30 -25.45 -0.29
N GLU A 364 12.36 -24.56 0.68
CA GLU A 364 13.46 -23.58 0.82
C GLU A 364 14.80 -24.27 1.10
N LEU A 365 14.83 -25.34 1.90
CA LEU A 365 16.05 -26.12 2.13
C LEU A 365 16.61 -26.72 0.83
N ARG A 366 15.76 -27.27 -0.05
CA ARG A 366 16.22 -27.80 -1.35
C ARG A 366 16.75 -26.69 -2.24
N ILE A 367 16.12 -25.52 -2.25
CA ILE A 367 16.59 -24.35 -2.99
C ILE A 367 17.95 -23.90 -2.42
N ALA A 368 18.06 -23.81 -1.09
CA ALA A 368 19.29 -23.43 -0.40
C ALA A 368 20.46 -24.38 -0.71
N LEU A 369 20.19 -25.70 -0.75
CA LEU A 369 21.21 -26.70 -1.12
C LEU A 369 21.72 -26.51 -2.55
N MET A 370 20.84 -26.21 -3.50
CA MET A 370 21.24 -25.93 -4.88
C MET A 370 22.06 -24.65 -4.97
N LEU A 371 21.59 -23.58 -4.32
CA LEU A 371 22.29 -22.28 -4.28
C LEU A 371 23.65 -22.41 -3.60
N SER A 372 23.73 -23.11 -2.47
CA SER A 372 24.96 -23.29 -1.70
C SER A 372 26.03 -24.07 -2.48
N CYS A 373 25.61 -25.11 -3.21
CA CYS A 373 26.56 -25.86 -4.08
C CYS A 373 27.13 -24.96 -5.16
N PHE A 374 26.29 -24.20 -5.87
CA PHE A 374 26.72 -23.31 -6.93
C PHE A 374 27.62 -22.15 -6.41
N LEU A 375 27.15 -21.47 -5.37
CA LEU A 375 27.86 -20.33 -4.77
C LEU A 375 29.16 -20.77 -4.10
N GLY A 376 29.19 -21.96 -3.47
CA GLY A 376 30.40 -22.54 -2.91
C GLY A 376 31.50 -22.79 -3.99
N LEU A 377 31.10 -23.33 -5.15
CA LEU A 377 32.01 -23.51 -6.27
C LEU A 377 32.55 -22.18 -6.83
N VAL A 378 31.65 -21.18 -6.96
CA VAL A 378 32.03 -19.84 -7.40
C VAL A 378 32.99 -19.19 -6.39
N ALA A 379 32.69 -19.28 -5.09
CA ALA A 379 33.60 -18.75 -4.06
C ALA A 379 34.95 -19.42 -4.05
N PHE A 380 34.98 -20.73 -4.17
CA PHE A 380 36.29 -21.46 -4.32
C PHE A 380 37.07 -20.92 -5.50
N GLY A 381 36.45 -20.81 -6.67
CA GLY A 381 37.12 -20.27 -7.87
C GLY A 381 37.61 -18.83 -7.68
N ILE A 382 36.81 -17.96 -7.05
CA ILE A 382 37.21 -16.57 -6.74
C ILE A 382 38.43 -16.56 -5.81
N VAL A 383 38.45 -17.36 -4.74
CA VAL A 383 39.55 -17.42 -3.78
C VAL A 383 40.84 -17.88 -4.49
N VAL A 384 40.76 -18.94 -5.29
CA VAL A 384 41.91 -19.46 -6.03
C VAL A 384 42.39 -18.45 -7.06
N PHE A 385 41.49 -17.82 -7.81
CA PHE A 385 41.82 -16.86 -8.84
C PHE A 385 42.48 -15.58 -8.28
N LEU A 386 41.88 -14.98 -7.25
CA LEU A 386 42.38 -13.72 -6.69
C LEU A 386 43.70 -13.86 -5.93
N ASN A 387 43.98 -15.05 -5.38
CA ASN A 387 45.20 -15.28 -4.61
C ASN A 387 46.24 -16.15 -5.40
N TRP A 388 46.09 -16.25 -6.72
CA TRP A 388 47.04 -16.96 -7.56
C TRP A 388 48.41 -16.26 -7.51
N GLY A 389 49.44 -17.00 -7.04
CA GLY A 389 50.78 -16.44 -6.90
C GLY A 389 51.02 -15.62 -5.62
N THR A 390 50.06 -15.52 -4.70
CA THR A 390 50.27 -14.89 -3.40
C THR A 390 51.01 -15.83 -2.44
N GLU A 391 51.97 -15.30 -1.66
CA GLU A 391 52.65 -16.09 -0.62
C GLU A 391 51.64 -16.44 0.50
N ILE A 392 51.46 -17.75 0.69
CA ILE A 392 50.55 -18.28 1.76
C ILE A 392 51.43 -18.70 2.95
N PRO A 393 51.02 -18.42 4.19
CA PRO A 393 51.78 -18.85 5.37
C PRO A 393 52.03 -20.34 5.36
N THR A 394 53.23 -20.74 5.86
CA THR A 394 53.66 -22.13 5.93
C THR A 394 52.68 -22.99 6.72
N GLY A 395 52.26 -24.13 6.15
CA GLY A 395 51.26 -25.02 6.75
C GLY A 395 49.87 -24.94 6.09
N TYR A 396 49.64 -23.96 5.21
CA TYR A 396 48.33 -23.83 4.50
C TYR A 396 48.51 -23.95 2.99
N THR A 397 47.45 -24.34 2.30
CA THR A 397 47.40 -24.35 0.84
C THR A 397 46.26 -23.47 0.35
N LEU A 398 46.42 -22.88 -0.84
CA LEU A 398 45.36 -22.06 -1.44
C LEU A 398 44.05 -22.85 -1.61
N ALA A 399 44.16 -24.14 -1.94
CA ALA A 399 43.02 -25.04 -2.06
C ALA A 399 42.30 -25.28 -0.69
N SER A 400 43.07 -25.41 0.40
CA SER A 400 42.48 -25.58 1.73
C SER A 400 41.74 -24.30 2.19
N ILE A 401 42.35 -23.14 1.96
CA ILE A 401 41.70 -21.83 2.28
C ILE A 401 40.43 -21.66 1.44
N GLY A 402 40.51 -21.86 0.12
CA GLY A 402 39.35 -21.79 -0.78
C GLY A 402 38.26 -22.77 -0.39
N GLY A 403 38.62 -24.01 -0.01
CA GLY A 403 37.65 -25.01 0.44
C GLY A 403 36.91 -24.64 1.74
N VAL A 404 37.65 -24.08 2.71
CA VAL A 404 37.06 -23.62 4.00
C VAL A 404 36.12 -22.43 3.77
N ILE A 405 36.51 -21.46 2.95
CA ILE A 405 35.68 -20.30 2.59
C ILE A 405 34.44 -20.75 1.83
N ALA A 406 34.56 -21.66 0.86
CA ALA A 406 33.45 -22.21 0.10
C ALA A 406 32.47 -22.99 0.99
N LEU A 407 32.98 -23.81 1.91
CA LEU A 407 32.14 -24.54 2.87
C LEU A 407 31.41 -23.58 3.81
N ALA A 408 32.11 -22.58 4.35
CA ALA A 408 31.49 -21.58 5.23
C ALA A 408 30.38 -20.79 4.52
N LEU A 409 30.64 -20.35 3.28
CA LEU A 409 29.63 -19.68 2.46
C LEU A 409 28.43 -20.60 2.18
N SER A 410 28.67 -21.86 1.86
CA SER A 410 27.60 -22.84 1.60
C SER A 410 26.70 -23.03 2.80
N LEU A 411 27.29 -23.24 3.99
CA LEU A 411 26.52 -23.37 5.24
C LEU A 411 25.81 -22.07 5.61
N GLN A 412 26.45 -20.93 5.37
CA GLN A 412 25.80 -19.63 5.59
C GLN A 412 24.58 -19.43 4.70
N VAL A 413 24.66 -19.75 3.40
CA VAL A 413 23.52 -19.66 2.47
C VAL A 413 22.37 -20.56 2.90
N ILE A 414 22.65 -21.78 3.36
CA ILE A 414 21.62 -22.67 3.87
C ILE A 414 20.96 -22.10 5.11
N THR A 415 21.76 -21.68 6.09
CA THR A 415 21.24 -21.14 7.38
C THR A 415 20.44 -19.87 7.16
N SER A 416 20.93 -18.94 6.34
CA SER A 416 20.26 -17.68 6.05
C SER A 416 18.94 -17.85 5.29
N THR A 417 18.87 -18.76 4.33
CA THR A 417 17.63 -19.10 3.62
C THR A 417 16.58 -19.65 4.58
N ILE A 418 17.00 -20.53 5.48
CA ILE A 418 16.10 -21.09 6.53
C ILE A 418 15.59 -19.98 7.48
N ILE A 419 16.49 -19.11 7.97
CA ILE A 419 16.11 -17.97 8.83
C ILE A 419 15.14 -17.07 8.09
N GLY A 420 15.42 -16.71 6.84
CA GLY A 420 14.57 -15.90 5.98
C GLY A 420 13.17 -16.49 5.78
N ALA A 421 13.07 -17.81 5.62
CA ALA A 421 11.78 -18.49 5.48
C ALA A 421 11.00 -18.56 6.80
N LEU A 422 11.67 -18.86 7.90
CA LEU A 422 11.02 -19.12 9.19
C LEU A 422 10.57 -17.84 9.89
N LEU A 423 11.35 -16.76 9.82
CA LEU A 423 11.08 -15.55 10.59
C LEU A 423 9.71 -14.92 10.26
N PRO A 424 9.32 -14.71 9.00
CA PRO A 424 7.97 -14.22 8.68
C PRO A 424 6.86 -15.15 9.14
N MET A 425 7.07 -16.46 9.04
CA MET A 425 6.09 -17.45 9.50
C MET A 425 5.91 -17.44 11.02
N LEU A 426 6.99 -17.23 11.77
CA LEU A 426 6.94 -17.06 13.21
C LEU A 426 6.17 -15.79 13.60
N VAL A 427 6.48 -14.66 12.97
CA VAL A 427 5.75 -13.40 13.20
C VAL A 427 4.25 -13.60 12.96
N ARG A 428 3.87 -14.22 11.85
CA ARG A 428 2.47 -14.52 11.52
C ARG A 428 1.82 -15.47 12.52
N ARG A 429 2.57 -16.42 13.09
CA ARG A 429 2.06 -17.35 14.12
C ARG A 429 1.64 -16.61 15.39
N PHE A 430 2.31 -15.53 15.73
CA PHE A 430 1.98 -14.69 16.88
C PHE A 430 1.00 -13.55 16.51
N ASN A 431 0.25 -13.69 15.41
CA ASN A 431 -0.68 -12.68 14.88
C ASN A 431 -0.02 -11.34 14.54
N GLY A 432 1.29 -11.32 14.33
CA GLY A 432 2.01 -10.17 13.81
C GLY A 432 1.91 -10.09 12.28
N ASP A 433 2.21 -8.90 11.76
CA ASP A 433 2.35 -8.69 10.33
C ASP A 433 3.69 -9.26 9.85
N PRO A 434 3.70 -10.23 8.90
CA PRO A 434 4.93 -10.81 8.36
C PRO A 434 5.89 -9.79 7.72
N ALA A 435 5.38 -8.67 7.20
CA ALA A 435 6.20 -7.60 6.61
C ALA A 435 7.12 -6.94 7.64
N VAL A 436 6.75 -6.96 8.93
CA VAL A 436 7.61 -6.47 10.03
C VAL A 436 8.86 -7.35 10.23
N ALA A 437 8.88 -8.59 9.71
CA ALA A 437 10.10 -9.38 9.61
C ALA A 437 11.04 -8.77 8.56
N ALA A 438 11.38 -7.51 8.76
CA ALA A 438 12.01 -6.60 7.81
C ALA A 438 13.31 -7.16 7.25
N SER A 439 13.55 -6.96 5.96
CA SER A 439 14.79 -7.37 5.28
C SER A 439 16.06 -6.92 6.03
N PRO A 440 16.16 -5.69 6.55
CA PRO A 440 17.32 -5.26 7.33
C PRO A 440 17.53 -6.03 8.65
N ALA A 441 16.44 -6.47 9.32
CA ALA A 441 16.55 -7.29 10.52
C ALA A 441 17.09 -8.69 10.20
N ILE A 442 16.57 -9.29 9.14
CA ILE A 442 17.05 -10.59 8.64
C ILE A 442 18.54 -10.50 8.30
N THR A 443 18.94 -9.46 7.54
CA THR A 443 20.36 -9.24 7.18
C THR A 443 21.23 -9.14 8.43
N THR A 444 20.84 -8.38 9.44
CA THR A 444 21.64 -8.22 10.67
C THR A 444 21.77 -9.54 11.46
N ILE A 445 20.70 -10.33 11.56
CA ILE A 445 20.74 -11.64 12.23
C ILE A 445 21.64 -12.61 11.43
N VAL A 446 21.51 -12.58 10.13
CA VAL A 446 22.26 -13.43 9.21
C VAL A 446 23.75 -13.04 9.19
N ASP A 447 24.10 -11.76 9.27
CA ASP A 447 25.50 -11.29 9.36
C ASP A 447 26.15 -11.83 10.63
N ILE A 448 25.49 -11.73 11.78
CA ILE A 448 25.98 -12.25 13.05
C ILE A 448 26.18 -13.77 12.97
N SER A 449 25.16 -14.52 12.53
CA SER A 449 25.23 -15.98 12.40
C SER A 449 26.29 -16.41 11.37
N GLY A 450 26.43 -15.65 10.28
CA GLY A 450 27.36 -15.93 9.21
C GLY A 450 28.82 -15.79 9.63
N LEU A 451 29.14 -14.72 10.31
CA LEU A 451 30.48 -14.54 10.86
C LEU A 451 30.83 -15.61 11.88
N LEU A 452 29.86 -15.98 12.73
CA LEU A 452 30.05 -17.07 13.68
C LEU A 452 30.33 -18.42 12.99
N ILE A 453 29.55 -18.78 11.98
CA ILE A 453 29.74 -19.99 11.16
C ILE A 453 31.13 -19.93 10.49
N TYR A 454 31.44 -18.79 9.85
CA TYR A 454 32.69 -18.60 9.13
C TYR A 454 33.91 -18.82 9.99
N PHE A 455 34.00 -18.10 11.10
CA PHE A 455 35.14 -18.22 11.99
C PHE A 455 35.22 -19.55 12.72
N SER A 456 34.08 -20.13 13.11
CA SER A 456 34.04 -21.44 13.74
C SER A 456 34.60 -22.53 12.79
N ILE A 457 34.22 -22.51 11.53
CA ILE A 457 34.74 -23.45 10.51
C ILE A 457 36.22 -23.21 10.28
N ALA A 458 36.63 -21.94 10.08
CA ALA A 458 38.03 -21.61 9.86
C ALA A 458 38.91 -22.02 11.07
N ALA A 459 38.50 -21.69 12.28
CA ALA A 459 39.22 -22.07 13.49
C ALA A 459 39.34 -23.58 13.65
N HIS A 460 38.24 -24.32 13.38
CA HIS A 460 38.27 -25.78 13.48
C HIS A 460 39.18 -26.45 12.44
N PHE A 461 39.05 -26.08 11.16
CA PHE A 461 39.83 -26.71 10.07
C PHE A 461 41.31 -26.37 10.08
N PHE A 462 41.65 -25.18 10.53
CA PHE A 462 43.03 -24.70 10.58
C PHE A 462 43.71 -24.84 11.94
N ASN A 463 42.96 -25.42 12.94
CA ASN A 463 43.43 -25.50 14.34
C ASN A 463 43.94 -24.15 14.90
N LEU A 464 43.25 -23.06 14.52
CA LEU A 464 43.54 -21.71 15.02
C LEU A 464 42.94 -21.52 16.42
N LYS A 465 43.69 -20.92 17.31
CA LYS A 465 43.28 -20.63 18.69
C LYS A 465 42.99 -19.15 18.86
#